data_943b95be4bb0b69d18a6fd6f1029ea5d
#
_entry.id   943b95be4bb0b69d18a6fd6f1029ea5d
#
_cell.length_a   1.000
_cell.length_b   1.000
_cell.length_c   1.000
_cell.angle_alpha   90.00
_cell.angle_beta   90.00
_cell.angle_gamma   90.00
#
_symmetry.space_group_name_H-M   'P 1'
#
loop_
_entity.id
_entity.type
_entity.pdbx_description
1 polymer ?
#
loop_
_entity_poly.entity_id
_entity_poly.type
_entity_poly.pdbx_seq_one_letter_code
_entity_poly.pdbx_strand_id
1 'polypeptide(L)'
;MVTKVCNKTIWLQIYFRAVDKQHELLPLKAMKIERYIPGDVLKPFIRTFMIIESSDGMVSNILPDTSLVIAFRFRGAVTAMIEGQQHIMAPSVISGIRRSTRSMEYARGTANLLIVFHEAGAAAFFREPLHELSDISLSLDTLMKGSELAVIEEQLAEADDDLQRIRIAEKWMLTKLTAPAADQLVQHAIQTIQLTHGTIRMKDLAGSLYISQDAFEKRFRRQAGASPKQFSSIVRIKHLIDGYSQTKSLTDAALSAGYFDQAHFIKDFKAFTGKTPQDFFREGQYW
;
A
#
# COMPACT_ATOMS: atom_id res chain seq x y z
N MET A 1 -13.00 -13.06 -15.95
CA MET A 1 -11.87 -13.97 -16.26
C MET A 1 -10.62 -13.34 -15.68
N VAL A 2 -9.98 -13.99 -14.71
CA VAL A 2 -8.75 -13.46 -14.08
C VAL A 2 -7.58 -13.70 -15.00
N THR A 3 -6.85 -12.67 -15.35
CA THR A 3 -5.68 -12.76 -16.25
C THR A 3 -4.41 -12.47 -15.47
N LYS A 4 -3.43 -13.38 -15.54
CA LYS A 4 -2.09 -13.17 -15.02
C LYS A 4 -1.38 -12.12 -15.87
N VAL A 5 -0.81 -11.09 -15.26
CA VAL A 5 -0.04 -10.05 -15.95
C VAL A 5 1.43 -10.24 -15.66
N CYS A 6 2.19 -10.53 -16.73
CA CYS A 6 3.64 -10.46 -16.70
C CYS A 6 4.05 -9.02 -17.12
N ASN A 7 4.03 -8.05 -16.20
CA ASN A 7 4.46 -6.71 -16.54
C ASN A 7 5.25 -6.05 -15.40
N LYS A 8 6.42 -5.53 -15.75
CA LYS A 8 7.42 -4.95 -14.84
C LYS A 8 7.06 -3.56 -14.28
N THR A 9 5.89 -3.01 -14.59
CA THR A 9 5.63 -1.58 -14.38
C THR A 9 4.23 -1.30 -13.86
N ILE A 10 3.87 -1.79 -12.68
CA ILE A 10 2.73 -1.26 -11.93
C ILE A 10 3.15 -1.18 -10.45
N TRP A 11 3.15 0.00 -9.95
CA TRP A 11 3.55 0.62 -8.70
C TRP A 11 2.92 0.02 -7.44
N LEU A 12 3.49 -1.01 -6.89
CA LEU A 12 3.54 -1.25 -5.46
C LEU A 12 5.03 -1.43 -5.14
N GLN A 13 5.68 -0.34 -4.73
CA GLN A 13 7.07 -0.38 -4.30
C GLN A 13 7.14 -1.06 -2.93
N ILE A 14 7.13 -2.37 -2.95
CA ILE A 14 7.54 -3.16 -1.82
C ILE A 14 9.07 -3.21 -1.93
N TYR A 15 9.75 -2.46 -1.07
CA TYR A 15 11.22 -2.54 -0.95
C TYR A 15 11.57 -3.84 -0.27
N PHE A 16 12.08 -4.77 -1.03
CA PHE A 16 12.59 -6.02 -0.49
C PHE A 16 14.10 -5.93 -0.39
N ARG A 17 14.60 -5.91 0.84
CA ARG A 17 15.99 -6.16 1.13
C ARG A 17 16.06 -7.52 1.80
N ALA A 18 16.59 -8.53 1.11
CA ALA A 18 17.05 -9.74 1.75
C ALA A 18 18.32 -9.38 2.53
N VAL A 19 18.27 -9.38 3.84
CA VAL A 19 19.43 -9.19 4.72
C VAL A 19 19.66 -10.50 5.44
N ASP A 20 20.73 -11.19 5.08
CA ASP A 20 21.26 -12.25 5.93
C ASP A 20 21.95 -11.61 7.15
N LYS A 21 21.96 -12.33 8.28
CA LYS A 21 22.58 -11.90 9.55
C LYS A 21 24.11 -11.64 9.46
N GLN A 22 24.72 -11.85 8.28
CA GLN A 22 26.14 -11.68 7.99
C GLN A 22 26.48 -10.61 6.93
N HIS A 23 25.60 -9.62 6.70
CA HIS A 23 25.87 -8.48 5.81
C HIS A 23 26.16 -8.78 4.31
N GLU A 24 25.88 -9.95 3.80
CA GLU A 24 25.92 -10.22 2.37
C GLU A 24 24.59 -9.96 1.68
N LEU A 25 24.64 -9.23 0.57
CA LEU A 25 23.48 -8.94 -0.30
C LEU A 25 23.05 -10.23 -0.99
N LEU A 26 21.97 -10.84 -0.52
CA LEU A 26 21.38 -11.96 -1.25
C LEU A 26 20.71 -11.45 -2.54
N PRO A 27 20.88 -12.16 -3.66
CA PRO A 27 20.25 -11.78 -4.92
C PRO A 27 18.72 -11.88 -4.82
N LEU A 28 18.00 -11.00 -5.52
CA LEU A 28 16.53 -10.93 -5.67
C LEU A 28 15.83 -12.26 -6.07
N LYS A 29 16.54 -13.37 -6.15
CA LYS A 29 16.05 -14.70 -6.48
C LYS A 29 15.19 -15.35 -5.39
N ALA A 30 15.18 -14.80 -4.17
CA ALA A 30 14.48 -15.39 -3.02
C ALA A 30 13.00 -15.06 -2.94
N MET A 31 12.46 -14.20 -3.82
CA MET A 31 11.09 -13.77 -3.76
C MET A 31 10.38 -13.90 -5.11
N LYS A 32 9.22 -14.55 -5.08
CA LYS A 32 8.28 -14.61 -6.21
C LYS A 32 7.15 -13.60 -5.96
N ILE A 33 6.90 -12.72 -6.93
CA ILE A 33 5.74 -11.82 -6.93
C ILE A 33 4.96 -12.05 -8.22
N GLU A 34 3.71 -12.45 -8.07
CA GLU A 34 2.79 -12.58 -9.19
C GLU A 34 1.59 -11.63 -9.02
N ARG A 35 1.14 -11.01 -10.10
CA ARG A 35 0.03 -10.06 -10.10
C ARG A 35 -1.09 -10.55 -11.00
N TYR A 36 -2.33 -10.32 -10.55
CA TYR A 36 -3.54 -10.74 -11.24
C TYR A 36 -4.52 -9.57 -11.32
N ILE A 37 -5.08 -9.37 -12.50
CA ILE A 37 -6.11 -8.34 -12.73
C ILE A 37 -7.43 -8.86 -12.18
N PRO A 38 -8.16 -8.07 -11.37
CA PRO A 38 -9.50 -8.41 -10.92
C PRO A 38 -10.50 -8.55 -12.09
N GLY A 39 -11.52 -9.36 -11.89
CA GLY A 39 -12.67 -9.41 -12.78
C GLY A 39 -13.41 -8.06 -12.85
N ASP A 40 -14.18 -7.84 -13.92
CA ASP A 40 -14.73 -6.53 -14.28
C ASP A 40 -15.56 -5.88 -13.16
N VAL A 41 -16.28 -6.66 -12.35
CA VAL A 41 -17.08 -6.15 -11.22
C VAL A 41 -16.20 -5.56 -10.10
N LEU A 42 -15.06 -6.16 -9.83
CA LEU A 42 -14.13 -5.75 -8.76
C LEU A 42 -13.08 -4.73 -9.23
N LYS A 43 -12.81 -4.69 -10.52
CA LYS A 43 -11.80 -3.82 -11.14
C LYS A 43 -11.94 -2.33 -10.81
N PRO A 44 -13.12 -1.74 -10.61
CA PRO A 44 -13.23 -0.34 -10.17
C PRO A 44 -12.72 -0.09 -8.74
N PHE A 45 -12.64 -1.13 -7.92
CA PHE A 45 -12.36 -1.02 -6.48
C PHE A 45 -11.01 -1.63 -6.10
N ILE A 46 -10.63 -2.73 -6.75
CA ILE A 46 -9.41 -3.49 -6.49
C ILE A 46 -8.44 -3.26 -7.65
N ARG A 47 -7.24 -2.76 -7.32
CA ARG A 47 -6.18 -2.50 -8.29
C ARG A 47 -5.57 -3.79 -8.79
N THR A 48 -5.27 -4.71 -7.88
CA THR A 48 -4.65 -5.98 -8.21
C THR A 48 -4.77 -6.97 -7.05
N PHE A 49 -4.78 -8.25 -7.36
CA PHE A 49 -4.40 -9.30 -6.43
C PHE A 49 -2.92 -9.62 -6.62
N MET A 50 -2.21 -9.93 -5.54
CA MET A 50 -0.81 -10.30 -5.59
C MET A 50 -0.55 -11.54 -4.76
N ILE A 51 0.24 -12.47 -5.30
CA ILE A 51 0.85 -13.55 -4.54
C ILE A 51 2.31 -13.18 -4.31
N ILE A 52 2.73 -13.24 -3.06
CA ILE A 52 4.11 -12.99 -2.63
C ILE A 52 4.61 -14.22 -1.89
N GLU A 53 5.69 -14.83 -2.38
CA GLU A 53 6.32 -15.98 -1.76
C GLU A 53 7.79 -15.68 -1.45
N SER A 54 8.22 -15.98 -0.24
CA SER A 54 9.61 -15.88 0.21
C SER A 54 10.16 -17.28 0.46
N SER A 55 11.06 -17.76 -0.40
CA SER A 55 11.65 -19.11 -0.31
C SER A 55 12.61 -19.24 0.87
N ASP A 56 13.45 -18.22 1.11
CA ASP A 56 14.57 -18.29 2.05
C ASP A 56 14.38 -17.40 3.30
N GLY A 57 13.24 -16.73 3.39
CA GLY A 57 12.99 -15.71 4.38
C GLY A 57 13.59 -14.36 3.95
N MET A 58 13.03 -13.26 4.47
CA MET A 58 13.54 -11.93 4.14
C MET A 58 13.03 -10.86 5.10
N VAL A 59 13.75 -9.75 5.15
CA VAL A 59 13.27 -8.49 5.75
C VAL A 59 12.92 -7.52 4.62
N SER A 60 11.74 -6.93 4.70
CA SER A 60 11.25 -5.96 3.73
C SER A 60 10.85 -4.66 4.42
N ASN A 61 11.27 -3.53 3.86
CA ASN A 61 10.82 -2.21 4.29
C ASN A 61 9.72 -1.73 3.35
N ILE A 62 8.48 -1.75 3.85
CA ILE A 62 7.32 -1.34 3.07
C ILE A 62 7.14 0.16 3.18
N LEU A 63 7.28 0.88 2.07
CA LEU A 63 7.02 2.31 2.00
C LEU A 63 5.52 2.62 2.10
N PRO A 64 5.16 3.82 2.59
CA PRO A 64 3.79 4.30 2.52
C PRO A 64 3.24 4.31 1.09
N ASP A 65 1.97 3.91 0.95
CA ASP A 65 1.22 3.97 -0.31
C ASP A 65 -0.14 4.62 -0.05
N THR A 66 -0.82 5.06 -1.12
CA THR A 66 -2.17 5.62 -1.10
C THR A 66 -3.28 4.56 -1.05
N SER A 67 -2.90 3.28 -1.03
CA SER A 67 -3.80 2.13 -1.06
C SER A 67 -3.93 1.47 0.29
N LEU A 68 -5.15 1.04 0.62
CA LEU A 68 -5.35 0.03 1.66
C LEU A 68 -5.05 -1.35 1.08
N VAL A 69 -4.64 -2.27 1.93
CA VAL A 69 -4.28 -3.64 1.54
C VAL A 69 -4.87 -4.62 2.54
N ILE A 70 -5.56 -5.66 2.05
CA ILE A 70 -5.84 -6.86 2.82
C ILE A 70 -4.74 -7.89 2.48
N ALA A 71 -4.21 -8.54 3.51
CA ALA A 71 -3.25 -9.64 3.35
C ALA A 71 -3.80 -10.90 4.01
N PHE A 72 -3.81 -12.00 3.26
CA PHE A 72 -4.05 -13.35 3.75
C PHE A 72 -2.76 -14.14 3.67
N ARG A 73 -2.22 -14.55 4.81
CA ARG A 73 -1.07 -15.43 4.87
C ARG A 73 -1.56 -16.87 4.87
N PHE A 74 -1.33 -17.59 3.80
CA PHE A 74 -1.74 -18.98 3.66
C PHE A 74 -0.61 -19.99 3.96
N ARG A 75 0.63 -19.49 4.19
CA ARG A 75 1.76 -20.31 4.61
C ARG A 75 2.82 -19.50 5.34
N GLY A 76 3.50 -20.09 6.34
CA GLY A 76 4.63 -19.49 7.04
C GLY A 76 4.23 -18.47 8.11
N ALA A 77 5.13 -17.52 8.40
CA ALA A 77 4.93 -16.49 9.42
C ALA A 77 5.46 -15.12 8.95
N VAL A 78 4.80 -14.07 9.43
CA VAL A 78 5.20 -12.67 9.19
C VAL A 78 5.27 -11.95 10.52
N THR A 79 6.37 -11.23 10.74
CA THR A 79 6.59 -10.40 11.92
C THR A 79 6.80 -8.95 11.50
N ALA A 80 6.15 -8.01 12.17
CA ALA A 80 6.35 -6.58 11.97
C ALA A 80 7.21 -6.01 13.09
N MET A 81 8.13 -5.08 12.76
CA MET A 81 8.80 -4.24 13.74
C MET A 81 7.95 -3.00 14.01
N ILE A 82 7.47 -2.86 15.23
CA ILE A 82 6.65 -1.72 15.69
C ILE A 82 7.32 -1.18 16.95
N GLU A 83 7.73 0.09 16.92
CA GLU A 83 8.42 0.75 18.05
C GLU A 83 9.62 -0.03 18.60
N GLY A 84 10.35 -0.70 17.71
CA GLY A 84 11.52 -1.51 18.08
C GLY A 84 11.20 -2.90 18.65
N GLN A 85 9.93 -3.28 18.74
CA GLN A 85 9.48 -4.60 19.20
C GLN A 85 8.96 -5.44 18.04
N GLN A 86 9.17 -6.75 18.14
CA GLN A 86 8.66 -7.72 17.17
C GLN A 86 7.23 -8.10 17.52
N HIS A 87 6.33 -7.95 16.54
CA HIS A 87 4.92 -8.34 16.64
C HIS A 87 4.58 -9.37 15.55
N ILE A 88 4.17 -10.57 15.97
CA ILE A 88 3.68 -11.58 15.03
C ILE A 88 2.36 -11.09 14.46
N MET A 89 2.28 -11.02 13.13
CA MET A 89 1.07 -10.59 12.43
C MET A 89 0.02 -11.71 12.42
N ALA A 90 -1.25 -11.34 12.56
CA ALA A 90 -2.36 -12.27 12.36
C ALA A 90 -2.32 -12.88 10.94
N PRO A 91 -2.94 -14.06 10.71
CA PRO A 91 -3.01 -14.66 9.37
C PRO A 91 -3.67 -13.74 8.34
N SER A 92 -4.70 -13.02 8.76
CA SER A 92 -5.45 -12.12 7.90
C SER A 92 -5.51 -10.74 8.50
N VAL A 93 -5.01 -9.75 7.77
CA VAL A 93 -4.92 -8.36 8.24
C VAL A 93 -5.39 -7.39 7.17
N ILE A 94 -5.98 -6.27 7.61
CA ILE A 94 -6.14 -5.07 6.79
C ILE A 94 -5.15 -4.01 7.26
N SER A 95 -4.45 -3.41 6.32
CA SER A 95 -3.50 -2.32 6.57
C SER A 95 -4.02 -1.04 5.96
N GLY A 96 -4.12 0.00 6.78
CA GLY A 96 -4.46 1.35 6.35
C GLY A 96 -3.27 2.10 5.76
N ILE A 97 -3.55 3.31 5.28
CA ILE A 97 -2.52 4.22 4.75
C ILE A 97 -1.60 4.67 5.89
N ARG A 98 -0.28 4.56 5.65
CA ARG A 98 0.76 4.88 6.62
C ARG A 98 1.45 6.19 6.31
N ARG A 99 2.07 6.79 7.35
CA ARG A 99 2.91 7.98 7.21
C ARG A 99 4.39 7.64 7.08
N SER A 100 4.78 6.46 7.57
CA SER A 100 6.17 6.03 7.61
C SER A 100 6.33 4.59 7.13
N THR A 101 7.55 4.25 6.74
CA THR A 101 7.93 2.89 6.40
C THR A 101 7.71 1.91 7.56
N ARG A 102 7.45 0.67 7.22
CA ARG A 102 7.38 -0.44 8.18
C ARG A 102 8.31 -1.57 7.75
N SER A 103 9.11 -2.05 8.69
CA SER A 103 9.91 -3.25 8.48
C SER A 103 9.08 -4.50 8.79
N MET A 104 9.09 -5.44 7.86
CA MET A 104 8.40 -6.72 7.94
C MET A 104 9.41 -7.83 7.72
N GLU A 105 9.39 -8.82 8.58
CA GLU A 105 10.19 -10.04 8.45
C GLU A 105 9.30 -11.20 8.02
N TYR A 106 9.65 -11.84 6.93
CA TYR A 106 8.98 -13.00 6.38
C TYR A 106 9.82 -14.24 6.68
N ALA A 107 9.28 -15.19 7.41
CA ALA A 107 9.95 -16.45 7.67
C ALA A 107 10.16 -17.24 6.36
N ARG A 108 11.10 -18.17 6.37
CA ARG A 108 11.35 -19.08 5.23
C ARG A 108 10.07 -19.81 4.82
N GLY A 109 9.78 -19.86 3.53
CA GLY A 109 8.63 -20.52 2.96
C GLY A 109 7.31 -19.76 3.18
N THR A 110 7.35 -18.50 3.59
CA THR A 110 6.14 -17.67 3.78
C THR A 110 5.49 -17.32 2.44
N ALA A 111 4.16 -17.45 2.39
CA ALA A 111 3.37 -17.07 1.23
C ALA A 111 2.12 -16.30 1.64
N ASN A 112 1.84 -15.20 0.91
CA ASN A 112 0.72 -14.30 1.16
C ASN A 112 -0.03 -13.99 -0.12
N LEU A 113 -1.35 -13.86 -0.01
CA LEU A 113 -2.19 -13.22 -1.00
C LEU A 113 -2.53 -11.81 -0.52
N LEU A 114 -2.26 -10.81 -1.36
CA LEU A 114 -2.59 -9.41 -1.09
C LEU A 114 -3.73 -8.97 -2.01
N ILE A 115 -4.72 -8.28 -1.44
CA ILE A 115 -5.76 -7.56 -2.14
C ILE A 115 -5.45 -6.08 -2.03
N VAL A 116 -5.01 -5.46 -3.12
CA VAL A 116 -4.62 -4.06 -3.16
C VAL A 116 -5.75 -3.24 -3.72
N PHE A 117 -6.32 -2.35 -2.93
CA PHE A 117 -7.43 -1.51 -3.37
C PHE A 117 -6.95 -0.33 -4.24
N HIS A 118 -7.82 0.15 -5.11
CA HIS A 118 -7.69 1.50 -5.62
C HIS A 118 -7.90 2.52 -4.49
N GLU A 119 -7.45 3.74 -4.70
CA GLU A 119 -7.67 4.84 -3.78
C GLU A 119 -9.17 5.03 -3.54
N ALA A 120 -9.58 5.06 -2.28
CA ALA A 120 -10.98 5.03 -1.84
C ALA A 120 -11.78 3.77 -2.24
N GLY A 121 -11.19 2.80 -2.96
CA GLY A 121 -11.89 1.59 -3.39
C GLY A 121 -12.36 0.68 -2.24
N ALA A 122 -11.62 0.67 -1.13
CA ALA A 122 -12.00 -0.10 0.06
C ALA A 122 -13.34 0.35 0.68
N ALA A 123 -13.75 1.60 0.46
CA ALA A 123 -15.03 2.12 0.96
C ALA A 123 -16.27 1.38 0.41
N ALA A 124 -16.11 0.63 -0.68
CA ALA A 124 -17.18 -0.21 -1.23
C ALA A 124 -17.41 -1.51 -0.44
N PHE A 125 -16.51 -1.86 0.48
CA PHE A 125 -16.52 -3.13 1.23
C PHE A 125 -16.66 -2.94 2.74
N PHE A 126 -16.26 -1.77 3.26
CA PHE A 126 -16.28 -1.45 4.68
C PHE A 126 -17.21 -0.28 4.96
N ARG A 127 -18.03 -0.40 6.03
CA ARG A 127 -18.92 0.67 6.48
C ARG A 127 -18.24 1.66 7.41
N GLU A 128 -17.21 1.19 8.08
CA GLU A 128 -16.38 1.94 9.01
C GLU A 128 -15.61 3.04 8.26
N PRO A 129 -15.43 4.21 8.88
CA PRO A 129 -14.60 5.27 8.30
C PRO A 129 -13.17 4.78 8.10
N LEU A 130 -12.68 4.74 6.86
CA LEU A 130 -11.38 4.15 6.54
C LEU A 130 -10.19 4.80 7.26
N HIS A 131 -10.35 6.05 7.74
CA HIS A 131 -9.28 6.72 8.49
C HIS A 131 -9.04 6.13 9.90
N GLU A 132 -9.96 5.33 10.43
CA GLU A 132 -9.74 4.59 11.67
C GLU A 132 -8.67 3.51 11.49
N LEU A 133 -8.38 3.12 10.26
CA LEU A 133 -7.29 2.20 9.91
C LEU A 133 -5.95 2.93 9.66
N SER A 134 -5.90 4.28 9.74
CA SER A 134 -4.69 5.04 9.44
C SER A 134 -3.53 4.65 10.38
N ASP A 135 -2.35 4.40 9.80
CA ASP A 135 -1.12 4.01 10.49
C ASP A 135 -1.14 2.65 11.20
N ILE A 136 -2.24 1.89 11.14
CA ILE A 136 -2.35 0.59 11.79
C ILE A 136 -2.49 -0.56 10.78
N SER A 137 -2.20 -1.78 11.25
CA SER A 137 -2.67 -3.03 10.65
C SER A 137 -3.53 -3.74 11.68
N LEU A 138 -4.75 -4.04 11.30
CA LEU A 138 -5.75 -4.65 12.15
C LEU A 138 -6.03 -6.07 11.69
N SER A 139 -6.16 -7.01 12.62
CA SER A 139 -6.66 -8.35 12.29
C SER A 139 -8.08 -8.26 11.74
N LEU A 140 -8.36 -8.99 10.66
CA LEU A 140 -9.67 -8.96 10.01
C LEU A 140 -10.81 -9.50 10.90
N ASP A 141 -10.52 -10.32 11.90
CA ASP A 141 -11.50 -10.80 12.89
C ASP A 141 -12.11 -9.70 13.73
N THR A 142 -11.48 -8.52 13.80
CA THR A 142 -12.02 -7.32 14.45
C THR A 142 -13.16 -6.68 13.63
N LEU A 143 -13.14 -6.85 12.31
CA LEU A 143 -14.09 -6.20 11.39
C LEU A 143 -15.16 -7.16 10.85
N MET A 144 -14.98 -8.46 11.02
CA MET A 144 -15.91 -9.46 10.49
C MET A 144 -15.99 -10.70 11.39
N LYS A 145 -17.02 -11.51 11.19
CA LYS A 145 -17.22 -12.71 11.99
C LYS A 145 -16.08 -13.71 11.80
N GLY A 146 -15.47 -14.17 12.89
CA GLY A 146 -14.37 -15.12 12.88
C GLY A 146 -14.67 -16.42 12.13
N SER A 147 -15.92 -16.91 12.16
CA SER A 147 -16.34 -18.11 11.42
C SER A 147 -16.26 -17.93 9.90
N GLU A 148 -16.60 -16.74 9.37
CA GLU A 148 -16.47 -16.45 7.95
C GLU A 148 -15.00 -16.29 7.53
N LEU A 149 -14.19 -15.72 8.42
CA LEU A 149 -12.77 -15.53 8.19
C LEU A 149 -12.04 -16.88 8.18
N ALA A 150 -12.32 -17.77 9.11
CA ALA A 150 -11.74 -19.11 9.17
C ALA A 150 -11.98 -19.90 7.88
N VAL A 151 -13.19 -19.81 7.30
CA VAL A 151 -13.52 -20.51 6.05
C VAL A 151 -12.66 -20.02 4.88
N ILE A 152 -12.47 -18.70 4.71
CA ILE A 152 -11.63 -18.22 3.61
C ILE A 152 -10.15 -18.53 3.85
N GLU A 153 -9.67 -18.44 5.09
CA GLU A 153 -8.28 -18.78 5.45
C GLU A 153 -7.98 -20.25 5.13
N GLU A 154 -8.87 -21.17 5.49
CA GLU A 154 -8.77 -22.59 5.19
C GLU A 154 -8.77 -22.84 3.67
N GLN A 155 -9.74 -22.26 2.93
CA GLN A 155 -9.82 -22.41 1.48
C GLN A 155 -8.54 -21.91 0.77
N LEU A 156 -7.97 -20.80 1.23
CA LEU A 156 -6.72 -20.26 0.66
C LEU A 156 -5.52 -21.14 0.99
N ALA A 157 -5.48 -21.77 2.17
CA ALA A 157 -4.41 -22.66 2.57
C ALA A 157 -4.45 -23.99 1.79
N GLU A 158 -5.65 -24.52 1.54
CA GLU A 158 -5.87 -25.81 0.85
C GLU A 158 -5.85 -25.70 -0.68
N ALA A 159 -5.91 -24.49 -1.24
CA ALA A 159 -5.92 -24.29 -2.70
C ALA A 159 -4.67 -24.87 -3.37
N ASP A 160 -4.85 -25.61 -4.47
CA ASP A 160 -3.80 -26.29 -5.19
C ASP A 160 -2.81 -25.34 -5.87
N ASP A 161 -3.31 -24.22 -6.40
CA ASP A 161 -2.50 -23.26 -7.14
C ASP A 161 -2.90 -21.79 -6.84
N ASP A 162 -2.08 -20.87 -7.31
CA ASP A 162 -2.28 -19.43 -7.10
C ASP A 162 -3.53 -18.91 -7.81
N LEU A 163 -3.88 -19.47 -8.97
CA LEU A 163 -5.07 -19.04 -9.71
C LEU A 163 -6.36 -19.43 -8.96
N GLN A 164 -6.37 -20.60 -8.31
CA GLN A 164 -7.47 -21.02 -7.45
C GLN A 164 -7.57 -20.09 -6.23
N ARG A 165 -6.45 -19.71 -5.59
CA ARG A 165 -6.43 -18.72 -4.51
C ARG A 165 -7.05 -17.39 -4.93
N ILE A 166 -6.69 -16.90 -6.11
CA ILE A 166 -7.25 -15.66 -6.64
C ILE A 166 -8.76 -15.77 -6.85
N ARG A 167 -9.25 -16.89 -7.41
CA ARG A 167 -10.71 -17.11 -7.59
C ARG A 167 -11.47 -17.15 -6.26
N ILE A 168 -10.88 -17.78 -5.22
CA ILE A 168 -11.45 -17.79 -3.87
C ILE A 168 -11.53 -16.38 -3.32
N ALA A 169 -10.45 -15.61 -3.41
CA ALA A 169 -10.42 -14.22 -2.95
C ALA A 169 -11.40 -13.32 -3.71
N GLU A 170 -11.51 -13.46 -5.03
CA GLU A 170 -12.50 -12.74 -5.83
C GLU A 170 -13.93 -13.05 -5.41
N LYS A 171 -14.26 -14.34 -5.29
CA LYS A 171 -15.59 -14.78 -4.85
C LYS A 171 -15.91 -14.20 -3.47
N TRP A 172 -14.97 -14.26 -2.56
CA TRP A 172 -15.14 -13.70 -1.21
C TRP A 172 -15.35 -12.18 -1.27
N MET A 173 -14.54 -11.42 -2.02
CA MET A 173 -14.69 -9.98 -2.19
C MET A 173 -16.05 -9.61 -2.80
N LEU A 174 -16.55 -10.39 -3.75
CA LEU A 174 -17.90 -10.18 -4.32
C LEU A 174 -19.01 -10.31 -3.26
N THR A 175 -18.87 -11.21 -2.28
CA THR A 175 -19.84 -11.32 -1.17
C THR A 175 -19.80 -10.13 -0.19
N LYS A 176 -18.69 -9.41 -0.16
CA LYS A 176 -18.49 -8.23 0.72
C LYS A 176 -18.80 -6.91 0.03
N LEU A 177 -19.01 -6.92 -1.27
CA LEU A 177 -19.29 -5.71 -2.05
C LEU A 177 -20.67 -5.15 -1.66
N THR A 178 -20.65 -4.00 -0.96
CA THR A 178 -21.88 -3.28 -0.56
C THR A 178 -22.26 -2.19 -1.55
N ALA A 179 -21.34 -1.87 -2.47
CA ALA A 179 -21.47 -0.88 -3.54
C ALA A 179 -22.21 0.42 -3.15
N PRO A 180 -21.82 1.14 -2.08
CA PRO A 180 -22.23 2.53 -1.98
C PRO A 180 -21.66 3.28 -3.18
N ALA A 181 -22.44 4.21 -3.73
CA ALA A 181 -21.96 5.03 -4.83
C ALA A 181 -20.63 5.67 -4.42
N ALA A 182 -19.61 5.51 -5.27
CA ALA A 182 -18.33 6.14 -5.03
C ALA A 182 -18.52 7.65 -4.87
N ASP A 183 -17.91 8.23 -3.85
CA ASP A 183 -17.98 9.68 -3.64
C ASP A 183 -17.24 10.41 -4.75
N GLN A 184 -17.99 10.92 -5.74
CA GLN A 184 -17.44 11.56 -6.93
C GLN A 184 -16.54 12.77 -6.59
N LEU A 185 -16.88 13.51 -5.51
CA LEU A 185 -16.05 14.63 -5.05
C LEU A 185 -14.68 14.12 -4.57
N VAL A 186 -14.66 13.04 -3.78
CA VAL A 186 -13.40 12.45 -3.30
C VAL A 186 -12.61 11.84 -4.46
N GLN A 187 -13.27 11.18 -5.41
CA GLN A 187 -12.60 10.66 -6.59
C GLN A 187 -11.96 11.76 -7.45
N HIS A 188 -12.70 12.86 -7.68
CA HIS A 188 -12.15 14.03 -8.40
C HIS A 188 -10.96 14.63 -7.64
N ALA A 189 -11.05 14.74 -6.31
CA ALA A 189 -9.94 15.23 -5.49
C ALA A 189 -8.71 14.32 -5.60
N ILE A 190 -8.88 13.01 -5.54
CA ILE A 190 -7.80 12.02 -5.71
C ILE A 190 -7.13 12.19 -7.07
N GLN A 191 -7.91 12.25 -8.14
CA GLN A 191 -7.39 12.46 -9.49
C GLN A 191 -6.61 13.78 -9.62
N THR A 192 -7.15 14.86 -9.06
CA THR A 192 -6.47 16.18 -9.08
C THR A 192 -5.14 16.13 -8.32
N ILE A 193 -5.10 15.50 -7.13
CA ILE A 193 -3.86 15.32 -6.38
C ILE A 193 -2.84 14.49 -7.17
N GLN A 194 -3.27 13.42 -7.84
CA GLN A 194 -2.39 12.60 -8.66
C GLN A 194 -1.84 13.36 -9.88
N LEU A 195 -2.71 14.07 -10.62
CA LEU A 195 -2.34 14.86 -11.79
C LEU A 195 -1.38 16.02 -11.44
N THR A 196 -1.53 16.60 -10.26
CA THR A 196 -0.64 17.67 -9.76
C THR A 196 0.57 17.11 -9.01
N HIS A 197 0.79 15.79 -9.02
CA HIS A 197 1.87 15.14 -8.29
C HIS A 197 1.95 15.52 -6.80
N GLY A 198 0.77 15.78 -6.17
CA GLY A 198 0.67 16.15 -4.77
C GLY A 198 1.10 17.57 -4.43
N THR A 199 1.25 18.46 -5.40
CA THR A 199 1.69 19.86 -5.16
C THR A 199 0.54 20.84 -4.93
N ILE A 200 -0.71 20.45 -5.25
CA ILE A 200 -1.88 21.32 -5.09
C ILE A 200 -2.09 21.71 -3.62
N ARG A 201 -2.42 22.97 -3.37
CA ARG A 201 -2.78 23.45 -2.03
C ARG A 201 -4.18 22.96 -1.66
N MET A 202 -4.35 22.46 -0.45
CA MET A 202 -5.63 21.90 0.01
C MET A 202 -6.76 22.93 0.02
N LYS A 203 -6.44 24.20 0.28
CA LYS A 203 -7.39 25.31 0.22
C LYS A 203 -7.93 25.53 -1.21
N ASP A 204 -7.03 25.49 -2.20
CA ASP A 204 -7.38 25.70 -3.60
C ASP A 204 -8.18 24.51 -4.13
N LEU A 205 -7.80 23.29 -3.74
CA LEU A 205 -8.55 22.08 -4.08
C LEU A 205 -9.97 22.12 -3.49
N ALA A 206 -10.13 22.42 -2.21
CA ALA A 206 -11.45 22.53 -1.58
C ALA A 206 -12.30 23.64 -2.24
N GLY A 207 -11.68 24.78 -2.57
CA GLY A 207 -12.35 25.86 -3.30
C GLY A 207 -12.85 25.45 -4.68
N SER A 208 -12.06 24.69 -5.43
CA SER A 208 -12.46 24.15 -6.74
C SER A 208 -13.62 23.15 -6.67
N LEU A 209 -13.81 22.52 -5.51
CA LEU A 209 -14.89 21.58 -5.22
C LEU A 209 -16.11 22.28 -4.59
N TYR A 210 -16.11 23.59 -4.44
CA TYR A 210 -17.18 24.40 -3.85
C TYR A 210 -17.59 23.99 -2.44
N ILE A 211 -16.62 23.53 -1.61
CA ILE A 211 -16.85 23.16 -0.21
C ILE A 211 -15.79 23.79 0.71
N SER A 212 -16.12 23.88 2.01
CA SER A 212 -15.14 24.32 3.02
C SER A 212 -14.00 23.29 3.15
N GLN A 213 -12.82 23.76 3.56
CA GLN A 213 -11.66 22.88 3.76
C GLN A 213 -11.94 21.80 4.82
N ASP A 214 -12.66 22.13 5.90
CA ASP A 214 -13.01 21.19 6.97
C ASP A 214 -13.97 20.09 6.47
N ALA A 215 -15.01 20.49 5.72
CA ALA A 215 -15.94 19.55 5.11
C ALA A 215 -15.24 18.62 4.11
N PHE A 216 -14.32 19.17 3.30
CA PHE A 216 -13.49 18.42 2.40
C PHE A 216 -12.61 17.39 3.14
N GLU A 217 -11.88 17.83 4.17
CA GLU A 217 -11.00 16.97 4.93
C GLU A 217 -11.76 15.81 5.59
N LYS A 218 -12.89 16.10 6.26
CA LYS A 218 -13.73 15.09 6.90
C LYS A 218 -14.22 14.04 5.89
N ARG A 219 -14.71 14.48 4.73
CA ARG A 219 -15.25 13.62 3.67
C ARG A 219 -14.16 12.76 3.04
N PHE A 220 -13.01 13.37 2.71
CA PHE A 220 -11.87 12.70 2.13
C PHE A 220 -11.29 11.63 3.07
N ARG A 221 -11.07 11.97 4.35
CA ARG A 221 -10.55 11.02 5.35
C ARG A 221 -11.43 9.78 5.48
N ARG A 222 -12.74 9.98 5.50
CA ARG A 222 -13.69 8.87 5.62
C ARG A 222 -13.58 7.87 4.48
N GLN A 223 -13.37 8.35 3.25
CA GLN A 223 -13.40 7.54 2.03
C GLN A 223 -12.00 7.03 1.63
N ALA A 224 -11.00 7.89 1.72
CA ALA A 224 -9.63 7.57 1.28
C ALA A 224 -8.77 6.93 2.38
N GLY A 225 -9.15 7.04 3.66
CA GLY A 225 -8.39 6.46 4.76
C GLY A 225 -7.22 7.29 5.28
N ALA A 226 -7.00 8.49 4.72
CA ALA A 226 -5.97 9.44 5.15
C ALA A 226 -6.45 10.87 4.97
N SER A 227 -5.81 11.87 5.60
CA SER A 227 -6.09 13.27 5.29
C SER A 227 -5.64 13.62 3.87
N PRO A 228 -6.27 14.61 3.20
CA PRO A 228 -5.84 15.05 1.87
C PRO A 228 -4.37 15.49 1.86
N LYS A 229 -3.91 16.13 2.93
CA LYS A 229 -2.51 16.56 3.09
C LYS A 229 -1.55 15.37 3.16
N GLN A 230 -1.87 14.33 3.96
CA GLN A 230 -1.08 13.11 4.04
C GLN A 230 -1.05 12.38 2.70
N PHE A 231 -2.21 12.23 2.05
CA PHE A 231 -2.33 11.61 0.74
C PHE A 231 -1.46 12.34 -0.31
N SER A 232 -1.54 13.68 -0.39
CA SER A 232 -0.71 14.48 -1.28
C SER A 232 0.78 14.34 -1.00
N SER A 233 1.18 14.26 0.28
CA SER A 233 2.59 14.04 0.65
C SER A 233 3.10 12.70 0.15
N ILE A 234 2.31 11.63 0.26
CA ILE A 234 2.66 10.30 -0.26
C ILE A 234 2.83 10.38 -1.79
N VAL A 235 1.85 10.95 -2.51
CA VAL A 235 1.90 11.10 -3.97
C VAL A 235 3.15 11.88 -4.39
N ARG A 236 3.44 12.99 -3.71
CA ARG A 236 4.59 13.86 -4.00
C ARG A 236 5.93 13.15 -3.81
N ILE A 237 6.12 12.45 -2.69
CA ILE A 237 7.38 11.75 -2.43
C ILE A 237 7.56 10.58 -3.38
N LYS A 238 6.50 9.82 -3.67
CA LYS A 238 6.55 8.74 -4.66
C LYS A 238 6.94 9.28 -6.03
N HIS A 239 6.28 10.34 -6.51
CA HIS A 239 6.62 10.97 -7.79
C HIS A 239 8.09 11.42 -7.84
N LEU A 240 8.62 11.98 -6.74
CA LEU A 240 10.02 12.36 -6.64
C LEU A 240 10.94 11.14 -6.74
N ILE A 241 10.65 10.07 -5.99
CA ILE A 241 11.46 8.84 -6.02
C ILE A 241 11.49 8.26 -7.44
N ASP A 242 10.33 8.21 -8.10
CA ASP A 242 10.17 7.63 -9.44
C ASP A 242 10.87 8.45 -10.52
N GLY A 243 10.87 9.76 -10.37
CA GLY A 243 11.46 10.70 -11.32
C GLY A 243 12.93 11.05 -11.03
N TYR A 244 13.51 10.59 -9.91
CA TYR A 244 14.87 10.91 -9.56
C TYR A 244 15.87 10.18 -10.47
N SER A 245 16.78 10.93 -11.04
CA SER A 245 17.94 10.41 -11.77
C SER A 245 19.20 10.88 -11.06
N GLN A 246 20.21 10.03 -10.94
CA GLN A 246 21.50 10.37 -10.32
C GLN A 246 22.25 11.53 -11.01
N THR A 247 21.80 11.94 -12.19
CA THR A 247 22.32 13.10 -12.90
C THR A 247 21.76 14.44 -12.41
N LYS A 248 20.67 14.43 -11.59
CA LYS A 248 20.06 15.62 -11.02
C LYS A 248 20.51 15.81 -9.57
N SER A 249 20.68 17.07 -9.17
CA SER A 249 20.92 17.35 -7.75
C SER A 249 19.67 17.02 -6.91
N LEU A 250 19.86 16.57 -5.68
CA LEU A 250 18.75 16.34 -4.74
C LEU A 250 17.97 17.63 -4.44
N THR A 251 18.65 18.78 -4.47
CA THR A 251 18.03 20.09 -4.29
C THR A 251 17.09 20.42 -5.45
N ASP A 252 17.52 20.20 -6.69
CA ASP A 252 16.67 20.44 -7.86
C ASP A 252 15.48 19.51 -7.89
N ALA A 253 15.67 18.25 -7.50
CA ALA A 253 14.57 17.29 -7.39
C ALA A 253 13.55 17.70 -6.32
N ALA A 254 14.01 18.19 -5.18
CA ALA A 254 13.14 18.70 -4.11
C ALA A 254 12.33 19.92 -4.54
N LEU A 255 12.98 20.90 -5.17
CA LEU A 255 12.33 22.11 -5.69
C LEU A 255 11.30 21.77 -6.77
N SER A 256 11.65 20.87 -7.70
CA SER A 256 10.72 20.38 -8.74
C SER A 256 9.52 19.63 -8.16
N ALA A 257 9.68 18.97 -7.01
CA ALA A 257 8.62 18.33 -6.26
C ALA A 257 7.82 19.32 -5.36
N GLY A 258 8.06 20.61 -5.44
CA GLY A 258 7.31 21.66 -4.72
C GLY A 258 7.70 21.81 -3.24
N TYR A 259 8.89 21.38 -2.84
CA TYR A 259 9.42 21.70 -1.52
C TYR A 259 10.00 23.10 -1.50
N PHE A 260 9.74 23.83 -0.43
CA PHE A 260 10.22 25.21 -0.27
C PHE A 260 11.73 25.26 0.03
N ASP A 261 12.21 24.31 0.85
CA ASP A 261 13.60 24.21 1.24
C ASP A 261 14.05 22.76 1.39
N GLN A 262 15.38 22.56 1.39
CA GLN A 262 16.00 21.25 1.49
C GLN A 262 15.80 20.60 2.86
N ALA A 263 15.72 21.37 3.94
CA ALA A 263 15.56 20.82 5.30
C ALA A 263 14.17 20.19 5.47
N HIS A 264 13.13 20.84 4.97
CA HIS A 264 11.78 20.30 4.95
C HIS A 264 11.71 19.01 4.10
N PHE A 265 12.31 19.05 2.90
CA PHE A 265 12.41 17.86 2.05
C PHE A 265 13.07 16.68 2.76
N ILE A 266 14.28 16.87 3.34
CA ILE A 266 15.03 15.81 4.01
C ILE A 266 14.22 15.24 5.17
N LYS A 267 13.56 16.10 5.97
CA LYS A 267 12.70 15.67 7.08
C LYS A 267 11.53 14.79 6.62
N ASP A 268 10.78 15.25 5.62
CA ASP A 268 9.63 14.52 5.09
C ASP A 268 10.07 13.20 4.44
N PHE A 269 11.14 13.24 3.65
CA PHE A 269 11.69 12.07 2.99
C PHE A 269 12.16 11.01 3.99
N LYS A 270 12.89 11.44 5.05
CA LYS A 270 13.34 10.54 6.12
C LYS A 270 12.17 9.96 6.91
N ALA A 271 11.13 10.75 7.18
CA ALA A 271 9.92 10.25 7.83
C ALA A 271 9.22 9.18 6.96
N PHE A 272 9.18 9.40 5.64
CA PHE A 272 8.54 8.50 4.68
C PHE A 272 9.31 7.21 4.44
N THR A 273 10.64 7.31 4.21
CA THR A 273 11.50 6.18 3.79
C THR A 273 12.27 5.52 4.94
N GLY A 274 12.38 6.21 6.08
CA GLY A 274 13.28 5.82 7.19
C GLY A 274 14.75 6.22 6.97
N LYS A 275 15.11 6.80 5.82
CA LYS A 275 16.48 7.14 5.42
C LYS A 275 16.57 8.56 4.90
N THR A 276 17.79 9.14 4.96
CA THR A 276 18.03 10.40 4.24
C THR A 276 17.95 10.18 2.73
N PRO A 277 17.58 11.20 1.93
CA PRO A 277 17.57 11.06 0.47
C PRO A 277 18.90 10.56 -0.09
N GLN A 278 20.03 11.07 0.44
CA GLN A 278 21.35 10.68 0.00
C GLN A 278 21.65 9.20 0.26
N ASP A 279 21.33 8.69 1.47
CA ASP A 279 21.53 7.28 1.80
C ASP A 279 20.59 6.40 0.98
N PHE A 280 19.34 6.82 0.84
CA PHE A 280 18.33 6.11 0.09
C PHE A 280 18.77 5.91 -1.38
N PHE A 281 19.15 6.95 -2.09
CA PHE A 281 19.55 6.86 -3.49
C PHE A 281 20.95 6.29 -3.72
N ARG A 282 21.85 6.38 -2.74
CA ARG A 282 23.18 5.76 -2.81
C ARG A 282 23.11 4.23 -2.75
N GLU A 283 22.22 3.68 -1.98
CA GLU A 283 22.04 2.23 -1.86
C GLU A 283 21.53 1.56 -3.15
N GLY A 284 21.06 2.33 -4.12
CA GLY A 284 20.97 1.99 -5.56
C GLY A 284 20.10 0.80 -5.97
N GLN A 285 19.34 0.20 -5.05
CA GLN A 285 18.55 -1.00 -5.33
C GLN A 285 17.08 -0.78 -4.98
N TYR A 286 16.41 -0.01 -5.82
CA TYR A 286 15.01 0.36 -5.58
C TYR A 286 14.06 -0.11 -6.70
N TRP A 287 14.52 -1.00 -7.61
CA TRP A 287 13.76 -1.46 -8.78
C TRP A 287 13.77 -2.98 -8.91
#